data_13fe423f890fd8ad9ff247e5630bdaeb
#
_entry.id   13fe423f890fd8ad9ff247e5630bdaeb
#
_cell.length_a   1.000
_cell.length_b   1.000
_cell.length_c   1.000
_cell.angle_alpha   90.00
_cell.angle_beta   90.00
_cell.angle_gamma   90.00
#
_symmetry.space_group_name_H-M   'P 1'
#
loop_
_entity.id
_entity.type
_entity.pdbx_description
1 polymer ?
#
loop_
_entity_poly.entity_id
_entity_poly.type
_entity_poly.pdbx_seq_one_letter_code
_entity_poly.pdbx_strand_id
1 'polypeptide(L)'
;MTRKQFKDLRKAQQGELDAVLMYNALADTVSDPADAETFRTLAAEEGRHGSVFIHYTQQTLKPRKTKAILLPFLYRVLGRKITYRLIAKGEYDAARAYEHLIPAFPKVESIQADEQRHGDTVKALLARRESVKKRIVRAIILTTGLLALAGCAYFALSHRRYCRK
;
A
#
# COMPACT_ATOMS: atom_id res chain seq x y z
N MET A 1 -27.69 -20.90 8.25
CA MET A 1 -27.29 -19.76 7.38
C MET A 1 -28.47 -19.29 6.55
N THR A 2 -28.77 -17.97 6.59
CA THR A 2 -29.86 -17.40 5.78
C THR A 2 -29.40 -17.16 4.34
N ARG A 3 -30.34 -16.97 3.40
CA ARG A 3 -30.04 -16.64 2.00
C ARG A 3 -29.23 -15.33 1.87
N LYS A 4 -29.51 -14.35 2.74
CA LYS A 4 -28.76 -13.08 2.79
C LYS A 4 -27.32 -13.31 3.23
N GLN A 5 -27.12 -14.03 4.34
CA GLN A 5 -25.76 -14.36 4.84
C GLN A 5 -24.93 -15.11 3.80
N PHE A 6 -25.53 -16.09 3.11
CA PHE A 6 -24.84 -16.81 2.03
C PHE A 6 -24.40 -15.89 0.89
N LYS A 7 -25.28 -14.96 0.47
CA LYS A 7 -24.95 -13.97 -0.57
C LYS A 7 -23.81 -13.05 -0.14
N ASP A 8 -23.82 -12.62 1.12
CA ASP A 8 -22.79 -11.72 1.65
C ASP A 8 -21.44 -12.43 1.79
N LEU A 9 -21.40 -13.67 2.30
CA LEU A 9 -20.21 -14.52 2.33
C LEU A 9 -19.62 -14.77 0.94
N ARG A 10 -20.50 -15.08 -0.04
CA ARG A 10 -20.07 -15.30 -1.42
C ARG A 10 -19.50 -14.02 -2.06
N LYS A 11 -20.06 -12.87 -1.71
CA LYS A 11 -19.52 -11.55 -2.16
C LYS A 11 -18.15 -11.29 -1.52
N ALA A 12 -17.98 -11.57 -0.24
CA ALA A 12 -16.71 -11.48 0.46
C ALA A 12 -15.68 -12.41 -0.21
N GLN A 13 -15.98 -13.70 -0.34
CA GLN A 13 -15.12 -14.67 -1.03
C GLN A 13 -14.64 -14.19 -2.40
N GLN A 14 -15.54 -13.63 -3.21
CA GLN A 14 -15.18 -13.09 -4.51
C GLN A 14 -14.24 -11.88 -4.39
N GLY A 15 -14.45 -11.05 -3.37
CA GLY A 15 -13.59 -9.89 -3.09
C GLY A 15 -12.15 -10.30 -2.83
N GLU A 16 -11.95 -11.29 -1.95
CA GLU A 16 -10.63 -11.83 -1.60
C GLU A 16 -9.92 -12.44 -2.81
N LEU A 17 -10.62 -13.29 -3.55
CA LEU A 17 -10.05 -13.91 -4.76
C LEU A 17 -9.64 -12.87 -5.82
N ASP A 18 -10.45 -11.82 -5.98
CA ASP A 18 -10.13 -10.70 -6.87
C ASP A 18 -8.93 -9.89 -6.35
N ALA A 19 -8.79 -9.76 -5.01
CA ALA A 19 -7.70 -9.05 -4.35
C ALA A 19 -6.35 -9.77 -4.50
N VAL A 20 -6.33 -11.11 -4.44
CA VAL A 20 -5.12 -11.91 -4.76
C VAL A 20 -4.54 -11.52 -6.12
N LEU A 21 -5.38 -11.50 -7.16
CA LEU A 21 -4.91 -11.13 -8.51
C LEU A 21 -4.50 -9.66 -8.59
N MET A 22 -5.24 -8.79 -7.93
CA MET A 22 -4.97 -7.35 -7.88
C MET A 22 -3.60 -7.05 -7.26
N TYR A 23 -3.33 -7.62 -6.09
CA TYR A 23 -2.07 -7.38 -5.38
C TYR A 23 -0.86 -7.96 -6.11
N ASN A 24 -0.97 -9.15 -6.70
CA ASN A 24 0.10 -9.69 -7.54
C ASN A 24 0.38 -8.79 -8.76
N ALA A 25 -0.66 -8.33 -9.46
CA ALA A 25 -0.50 -7.43 -10.60
C ALA A 25 0.10 -6.06 -10.21
N LEU A 26 -0.20 -5.55 -9.01
CA LEU A 26 0.43 -4.35 -8.46
C LEU A 26 1.89 -4.60 -8.11
N ALA A 27 2.22 -5.74 -7.48
CA ALA A 27 3.59 -6.11 -7.16
C ALA A 27 4.49 -6.15 -8.40
N ASP A 28 3.95 -6.63 -9.53
CA ASP A 28 4.67 -6.67 -10.81
C ASP A 28 4.73 -5.30 -11.52
N THR A 29 3.94 -4.32 -11.07
CA THR A 29 3.84 -3.00 -11.72
C THR A 29 4.63 -1.92 -10.97
N VAL A 30 4.70 -2.00 -9.65
CA VAL A 30 5.35 -0.97 -8.84
C VAL A 30 6.87 -1.05 -8.95
N SER A 31 7.51 0.12 -8.99
CA SER A 31 8.97 0.22 -9.15
C SER A 31 9.77 0.10 -7.86
N ASP A 32 9.14 0.22 -6.69
CA ASP A 32 9.80 0.07 -5.39
C ASP A 32 9.76 -1.40 -4.95
N PRO A 33 10.90 -2.09 -4.81
CA PRO A 33 10.93 -3.50 -4.46
C PRO A 33 10.28 -3.81 -3.11
N ALA A 34 10.35 -2.91 -2.15
CA ALA A 34 9.73 -3.11 -0.84
C ALA A 34 8.20 -2.93 -0.89
N ASP A 35 7.68 -2.06 -1.78
CA ASP A 35 6.25 -2.00 -2.05
C ASP A 35 5.78 -3.28 -2.74
N ALA A 36 6.56 -3.78 -3.72
CA ALA A 36 6.26 -5.03 -4.42
C ALA A 36 6.18 -6.22 -3.47
N GLU A 37 7.15 -6.34 -2.56
CA GLU A 37 7.14 -7.41 -1.54
C GLU A 37 5.96 -7.29 -0.59
N THR A 38 5.63 -6.07 -0.17
CA THR A 38 4.43 -5.83 0.65
C THR A 38 3.17 -6.30 -0.08
N PHE A 39 3.00 -5.98 -1.36
CA PHE A 39 1.82 -6.43 -2.12
C PHE A 39 1.79 -7.94 -2.33
N ARG A 40 2.93 -8.63 -2.49
CA ARG A 40 2.96 -10.09 -2.52
C ARG A 40 2.52 -10.71 -1.19
N THR A 41 2.95 -10.12 -0.08
CA THR A 41 2.51 -10.54 1.25
C THR A 41 1.00 -10.39 1.41
N LEU A 42 0.46 -9.22 1.06
CA LEU A 42 -0.99 -9.00 1.07
C LEU A 42 -1.73 -10.01 0.17
N ALA A 43 -1.24 -10.26 -1.04
CA ALA A 43 -1.85 -11.27 -1.93
C ALA A 43 -1.93 -12.66 -1.29
N ALA A 44 -0.88 -13.08 -0.56
CA ALA A 44 -0.88 -14.36 0.15
C ALA A 44 -1.88 -14.37 1.31
N GLU A 45 -2.06 -13.26 2.02
CA GLU A 45 -3.03 -13.10 3.10
C GLU A 45 -4.46 -13.15 2.55
N GLU A 46 -4.77 -12.46 1.45
CA GLU A 46 -6.07 -12.54 0.77
C GLU A 46 -6.42 -13.97 0.32
N GLY A 47 -5.42 -14.74 -0.12
CA GLY A 47 -5.60 -16.16 -0.42
C GLY A 47 -6.04 -16.99 0.79
N ARG A 48 -5.52 -16.68 1.98
CA ARG A 48 -5.96 -17.31 3.23
C ARG A 48 -7.38 -16.90 3.62
N HIS A 49 -7.72 -15.61 3.50
CA HIS A 49 -9.08 -15.10 3.72
C HIS A 49 -10.09 -15.79 2.79
N GLY A 50 -9.76 -15.85 1.50
CA GLY A 50 -10.57 -16.57 0.51
C GLY A 50 -10.86 -18.02 0.91
N SER A 51 -9.87 -18.73 1.48
CA SER A 51 -10.02 -20.10 1.96
C SER A 51 -11.01 -20.22 3.13
N VAL A 52 -11.03 -19.24 4.03
CA VAL A 52 -12.03 -19.20 5.13
C VAL A 52 -13.44 -19.04 4.57
N PHE A 53 -13.63 -18.14 3.60
CA PHE A 53 -14.93 -17.95 2.96
C PHE A 53 -15.36 -19.18 2.15
N ILE A 54 -14.44 -19.88 1.46
CA ILE A 54 -14.72 -21.16 0.80
C ILE A 54 -15.25 -22.20 1.80
N HIS A 55 -14.65 -22.27 3.00
CA HIS A 55 -15.11 -23.16 4.05
C HIS A 55 -16.59 -22.91 4.43
N TYR A 56 -17.03 -21.65 4.47
CA TYR A 56 -18.42 -21.33 4.80
C TYR A 56 -19.37 -21.48 3.62
N THR A 57 -18.96 -21.10 2.42
CA THR A 57 -19.82 -21.11 1.22
C THR A 57 -19.90 -22.48 0.55
N GLN A 58 -18.88 -23.32 0.76
CA GLN A 58 -18.68 -24.61 0.05
C GLN A 58 -18.70 -24.43 -1.47
N GLN A 59 -18.25 -23.25 -1.97
CA GLN A 59 -18.24 -22.95 -3.40
C GLN A 59 -16.84 -22.62 -3.89
N THR A 60 -16.48 -23.08 -5.08
CA THR A 60 -15.30 -22.66 -5.80
C THR A 60 -15.67 -21.55 -6.79
N LEU A 61 -15.17 -20.33 -6.53
CA LEU A 61 -15.37 -19.19 -7.42
C LEU A 61 -14.09 -18.94 -8.23
N LYS A 62 -14.27 -18.42 -9.44
CA LYS A 62 -13.15 -17.96 -10.26
C LYS A 62 -12.88 -16.48 -9.97
N PRO A 63 -11.60 -16.08 -9.73
CA PRO A 63 -11.26 -14.68 -9.54
C PRO A 63 -11.50 -13.88 -10.83
N ARG A 64 -11.97 -12.63 -10.67
CA ARG A 64 -12.18 -11.69 -11.77
C ARG A 64 -10.96 -10.81 -11.95
N LYS A 65 -10.56 -10.57 -13.19
CA LYS A 65 -9.36 -9.80 -13.52
C LYS A 65 -9.56 -8.26 -13.49
N THR A 66 -10.78 -7.78 -13.25
CA THR A 66 -11.11 -6.35 -13.35
C THR A 66 -10.21 -5.47 -12.49
N LYS A 67 -10.08 -5.79 -11.19
CA LYS A 67 -9.20 -5.03 -10.28
C LYS A 67 -7.72 -5.18 -10.67
N ALA A 68 -7.31 -6.38 -11.09
CA ALA A 68 -5.93 -6.68 -11.50
C ALA A 68 -5.49 -5.94 -12.77
N ILE A 69 -6.42 -5.52 -13.61
CA ILE A 69 -6.16 -4.67 -14.78
C ILE A 69 -6.25 -3.19 -14.41
N LEU A 70 -7.32 -2.82 -13.70
CA LEU A 70 -7.63 -1.42 -13.41
C LEU A 70 -6.60 -0.77 -12.47
N LEU A 71 -6.21 -1.43 -11.38
CA LEU A 71 -5.35 -0.80 -10.37
C LEU A 71 -3.93 -0.55 -10.88
N PRO A 72 -3.25 -1.48 -11.60
CA PRO A 72 -2.00 -1.19 -12.28
C PRO A 72 -2.08 -0.07 -13.31
N PHE A 73 -3.18 0.00 -14.07
CA PHE A 73 -3.44 1.11 -14.98
C PHE A 73 -3.54 2.44 -14.23
N LEU A 74 -4.35 2.51 -13.18
CA LEU A 74 -4.46 3.71 -12.33
C LEU A 74 -3.11 4.09 -11.70
N TYR A 75 -2.29 3.11 -11.30
CA TYR A 75 -0.96 3.38 -10.78
C TYR A 75 -0.07 4.08 -11.82
N ARG A 76 -0.12 3.66 -13.09
CA ARG A 76 0.66 4.28 -14.18
C ARG A 76 0.16 5.68 -14.53
N VAL A 77 -1.14 5.92 -14.49
CA VAL A 77 -1.76 7.19 -14.91
C VAL A 77 -1.84 8.21 -13.78
N LEU A 78 -2.33 7.81 -12.61
CA LEU A 78 -2.58 8.69 -11.46
C LEU A 78 -1.45 8.66 -10.42
N GLY A 79 -0.54 7.71 -10.57
CA GLY A 79 0.60 7.53 -9.70
C GLY A 79 0.28 6.89 -8.35
N ARG A 80 1.35 6.61 -7.62
CA ARG A 80 1.36 5.87 -6.36
C ARG A 80 0.39 6.45 -5.31
N LYS A 81 0.41 7.77 -5.12
CA LYS A 81 -0.32 8.42 -4.01
C LYS A 81 -1.84 8.22 -4.10
N ILE A 82 -2.41 8.39 -5.29
CA ILE A 82 -3.85 8.26 -5.51
C ILE A 82 -4.23 6.78 -5.45
N THR A 83 -3.50 5.92 -6.16
CA THR A 83 -3.80 4.49 -6.21
C THR A 83 -3.74 3.83 -4.84
N TYR A 84 -2.69 4.11 -4.02
CA TYR A 84 -2.59 3.51 -2.69
C TYR A 84 -3.67 4.01 -1.72
N ARG A 85 -4.12 5.27 -1.86
CA ARG A 85 -5.28 5.76 -1.09
C ARG A 85 -6.57 5.03 -1.46
N LEU A 86 -6.78 4.75 -2.74
CA LEU A 86 -7.94 3.99 -3.21
C LEU A 86 -7.90 2.56 -2.68
N ILE A 87 -6.73 1.91 -2.69
CA ILE A 87 -6.55 0.56 -2.14
C ILE A 87 -6.84 0.58 -0.65
N ALA A 88 -6.16 1.43 0.13
CA ALA A 88 -6.37 1.51 1.59
C ALA A 88 -7.84 1.78 1.95
N LYS A 89 -8.53 2.63 1.18
CA LYS A 89 -9.96 2.84 1.36
C LYS A 89 -10.75 1.55 1.10
N GLY A 90 -10.40 0.80 0.07
CA GLY A 90 -11.03 -0.48 -0.26
C GLY A 90 -10.94 -1.49 0.89
N GLU A 91 -9.77 -1.60 1.54
CA GLU A 91 -9.54 -2.47 2.70
C GLU A 91 -10.41 -2.05 3.90
N TYR A 92 -10.42 -0.76 4.24
CA TYR A 92 -11.30 -0.27 5.31
C TYR A 92 -12.79 -0.47 5.00
N ASP A 93 -13.19 -0.38 3.74
CA ASP A 93 -14.56 -0.66 3.32
C ASP A 93 -14.88 -2.15 3.45
N ALA A 94 -13.92 -3.06 3.17
CA ALA A 94 -14.06 -4.50 3.38
C ALA A 94 -14.17 -4.82 4.87
N ALA A 95 -13.29 -4.29 5.73
CA ALA A 95 -13.38 -4.46 7.18
C ALA A 95 -14.78 -4.11 7.71
N ARG A 96 -15.32 -2.96 7.33
CA ARG A 96 -16.69 -2.56 7.72
C ARG A 96 -17.77 -3.49 7.16
N ALA A 97 -17.59 -3.97 5.94
CA ALA A 97 -18.55 -4.87 5.31
C ALA A 97 -18.62 -6.24 5.97
N TYR A 98 -17.59 -6.63 6.72
CA TYR A 98 -17.54 -7.94 7.39
C TYR A 98 -18.12 -7.94 8.81
N GLU A 99 -18.25 -6.78 9.47
CA GLU A 99 -18.74 -6.67 10.86
C GLU A 99 -20.04 -7.44 11.11
N HIS A 100 -21.02 -7.34 10.23
CA HIS A 100 -22.32 -8.00 10.39
C HIS A 100 -22.30 -9.52 10.19
N LEU A 101 -21.20 -10.07 9.68
CA LEU A 101 -21.01 -11.51 9.50
C LEU A 101 -20.45 -12.18 10.75
N ILE A 102 -19.69 -11.47 11.57
CA ILE A 102 -18.95 -12.01 12.74
C ILE A 102 -19.82 -12.79 13.71
N PRO A 103 -21.02 -12.33 14.12
CA PRO A 103 -21.84 -13.07 15.09
C PRO A 103 -22.25 -14.46 14.61
N ALA A 104 -22.39 -14.66 13.31
CA ALA A 104 -22.77 -15.95 12.73
C ALA A 104 -21.56 -16.77 12.22
N PHE A 105 -20.44 -16.12 11.98
CA PHE A 105 -19.23 -16.69 11.36
C PHE A 105 -17.97 -16.18 12.09
N PRO A 106 -17.65 -16.69 13.29
CA PRO A 106 -16.60 -16.11 14.15
C PRO A 106 -15.21 -16.01 13.50
N LYS A 107 -14.85 -16.91 12.57
CA LYS A 107 -13.57 -16.81 11.85
C LYS A 107 -13.43 -15.54 10.98
N VAL A 108 -14.52 -14.84 10.71
CA VAL A 108 -14.52 -13.59 9.94
C VAL A 108 -13.96 -12.43 10.78
N GLU A 109 -13.94 -12.52 12.10
CA GLU A 109 -13.39 -11.49 12.99
C GLU A 109 -11.90 -11.26 12.74
N SER A 110 -11.12 -12.34 12.60
CA SER A 110 -9.69 -12.21 12.28
C SER A 110 -9.47 -11.62 10.89
N ILE A 111 -10.31 -11.97 9.92
CA ILE A 111 -10.23 -11.38 8.57
C ILE A 111 -10.54 -9.88 8.64
N GLN A 112 -11.58 -9.48 9.36
CA GLN A 112 -11.94 -8.07 9.55
C GLN A 112 -10.78 -7.25 10.14
N ALA A 113 -10.09 -7.81 11.15
CA ALA A 113 -8.93 -7.18 11.76
C ALA A 113 -7.74 -7.10 10.76
N ASP A 114 -7.55 -8.13 9.94
CA ASP A 114 -6.53 -8.14 8.89
C ASP A 114 -6.82 -7.09 7.80
N GLU A 115 -8.08 -6.92 7.36
CA GLU A 115 -8.47 -5.87 6.41
C GLU A 115 -8.13 -4.46 6.94
N GLN A 116 -8.38 -4.21 8.22
CA GLN A 116 -8.00 -2.96 8.86
C GLN A 116 -6.48 -2.77 8.80
N ARG A 117 -5.70 -3.82 9.13
CA ARG A 117 -4.24 -3.81 9.08
C ARG A 117 -3.70 -3.67 7.65
N HIS A 118 -4.35 -4.27 6.64
CA HIS A 118 -4.02 -4.10 5.22
C HIS A 118 -4.11 -2.63 4.82
N GLY A 119 -5.24 -1.97 5.17
CA GLY A 119 -5.42 -0.55 4.94
C GLY A 119 -4.33 0.31 5.58
N ASP A 120 -3.98 0.04 6.84
CA ASP A 120 -2.90 0.74 7.57
C ASP A 120 -1.53 0.48 6.93
N THR A 121 -1.25 -0.75 6.49
CA THR A 121 -0.02 -1.14 5.81
C THR A 121 0.15 -0.35 4.50
N VAL A 122 -0.87 -0.28 3.66
CA VAL A 122 -0.82 0.49 2.40
C VAL A 122 -0.66 1.99 2.67
N LYS A 123 -1.29 2.53 3.73
CA LYS A 123 -1.05 3.93 4.17
C LYS A 123 0.38 4.16 4.63
N ALA A 124 0.96 3.22 5.37
CA ALA A 124 2.34 3.32 5.85
C ALA A 124 3.35 3.38 4.70
N LEU A 125 3.10 2.68 3.58
CA LEU A 125 3.93 2.80 2.37
C LEU A 125 4.00 4.25 1.89
N LEU A 126 2.91 5.01 1.90
CA LEU A 126 2.89 6.43 1.51
C LEU A 126 3.73 7.28 2.44
N ALA A 127 3.58 7.12 3.74
CA ALA A 127 4.30 7.87 4.76
C ALA A 127 5.83 7.62 4.68
N ARG A 128 6.25 6.37 4.45
CA ARG A 128 7.66 5.98 4.30
C ARG A 128 8.36 6.78 3.19
N ARG A 129 7.76 6.87 2.01
CA ARG A 129 8.36 7.58 0.88
C ARG A 129 8.40 9.09 1.05
N GLU A 130 7.40 9.67 1.72
CA GLU A 130 7.41 11.10 2.06
C GLU A 130 8.56 11.43 3.03
N SER A 131 8.80 10.57 4.03
CA SER A 131 9.90 10.77 4.99
C SER A 131 11.27 10.66 4.32
N VAL A 132 11.47 9.70 3.42
CA VAL A 132 12.73 9.53 2.65
C VAL A 132 12.97 10.75 1.77
N LYS A 133 11.97 11.23 1.03
CA LYS A 133 12.08 12.45 0.23
C LYS A 133 12.49 13.66 1.07
N LYS A 134 11.85 13.87 2.22
CA LYS A 134 12.19 14.97 3.14
C LYS A 134 13.61 14.84 3.66
N ARG A 135 14.10 13.64 3.97
CA ARG A 135 15.49 13.41 4.39
C ARG A 135 16.49 13.74 3.28
N ILE A 136 16.22 13.30 2.04
CA ILE A 136 17.08 13.59 0.88
C ILE A 136 17.14 15.10 0.63
N VAL A 137 16.00 15.79 0.60
CA VAL A 137 15.94 17.24 0.40
C VAL A 137 16.72 17.98 1.50
N ARG A 138 16.54 17.58 2.77
CA ARG A 138 17.32 18.17 3.88
C ARG A 138 18.83 17.92 3.73
N ALA A 139 19.23 16.72 3.33
CA ALA A 139 20.64 16.39 3.10
C ALA A 139 21.23 17.26 1.98
N ILE A 140 20.53 17.44 0.86
CA ILE A 140 20.95 18.30 -0.25
C ILE A 140 21.10 19.76 0.23
N ILE A 141 20.13 20.29 0.96
CA ILE A 141 20.18 21.67 1.47
C ILE A 141 21.39 21.88 2.40
N LEU A 142 21.64 20.91 3.29
CA LEU A 142 22.78 20.98 4.22
C LEU A 142 24.13 20.92 3.48
N THR A 143 24.27 20.04 2.49
CA THR A 143 25.51 19.91 1.72
C THR A 143 25.77 21.14 0.84
N THR A 144 24.77 21.69 0.17
CA THR A 144 24.89 22.91 -0.62
C THR A 144 25.18 24.13 0.24
N GLY A 145 24.56 24.24 1.41
CA GLY A 145 24.85 25.31 2.39
C GLY A 145 26.29 25.27 2.92
N LEU A 146 26.81 24.08 3.25
CA LEU A 146 28.20 23.88 3.68
C LEU A 146 29.21 24.26 2.59
N LEU A 147 28.93 23.88 1.34
CA LEU A 147 29.79 24.24 0.19
C LEU A 147 29.79 25.76 -0.05
N ALA A 148 28.67 26.44 0.06
CA ALA A 148 28.57 27.88 -0.05
C ALA A 148 29.35 28.59 1.06
N LEU A 149 29.27 28.15 2.30
CA LEU A 149 30.04 28.71 3.43
C LEU A 149 31.53 28.48 3.26
N ALA A 150 31.96 27.30 2.81
CA ALA A 150 33.38 27.02 2.53
C ALA A 150 33.92 27.90 1.39
N GLY A 151 33.14 28.12 0.34
CA GLY A 151 33.48 29.03 -0.76
C GLY A 151 33.64 30.48 -0.29
N CYS A 152 32.72 30.99 0.54
CA CYS A 152 32.83 32.33 1.13
C CYS A 152 34.06 32.47 2.04
N ALA A 153 34.35 31.46 2.87
CA ALA A 153 35.52 31.46 3.73
C ALA A 153 36.82 31.43 2.92
N TYR A 154 36.91 30.62 1.88
CA TYR A 154 38.04 30.57 0.98
C TYR A 154 38.26 31.91 0.26
N PHE A 155 37.20 32.53 -0.24
CA PHE A 155 37.27 33.85 -0.89
C PHE A 155 37.74 34.92 0.07
N ALA A 156 37.21 34.96 1.29
CA ALA A 156 37.63 35.93 2.32
C ALA A 156 39.11 35.77 2.70
N LEU A 157 39.61 34.53 2.81
CA LEU A 157 41.00 34.24 3.12
C LEU A 157 41.95 34.58 1.95
N SER A 158 41.54 34.34 0.71
CA SER A 158 42.30 34.66 -0.49
C SER A 158 42.43 36.17 -0.67
N HIS A 159 41.37 36.93 -0.43
CA HIS A 159 41.37 38.39 -0.52
C HIS A 159 42.27 39.03 0.54
N ARG A 160 42.32 38.49 1.78
CA ARG A 160 43.24 38.97 2.81
C ARG A 160 44.74 38.79 2.46
N ARG A 161 45.07 37.75 1.68
CA ARG A 161 46.46 37.53 1.21
C ARG A 161 46.90 38.52 0.11
N TYR A 162 45.95 39.02 -0.67
CA TYR A 162 46.20 39.96 -1.75
C TYR A 162 46.41 41.42 -1.26
N CYS A 163 45.72 41.81 -0.17
CA CYS A 163 45.83 43.15 0.41
C CYS A 163 47.02 43.32 1.38
N ARG A 164 47.87 42.30 1.59
CA ARG A 164 49.05 42.34 2.46
C ARG A 164 50.38 42.43 1.67
N LYS A 165 50.31 42.58 0.36
CA LYS A 165 51.44 42.91 -0.49
C LYS A 165 51.36 44.36 -0.98
#